data_bc55d3fda3b8786d7f896d31f29a8362
#
_entry.id   bc55d3fda3b8786d7f896d31f29a8362
#
_cell.length_a   1.000
_cell.length_b   1.000
_cell.length_c   1.000
_cell.angle_alpha   90.00
_cell.angle_beta   90.00
_cell.angle_gamma   90.00
#
_symmetry.space_group_name_H-M   'P 1'
#
loop_
_entity.id
_entity.type
_entity.pdbx_description
1 polymer ?
#
loop_
_entity_poly.entity_id
_entity_poly.type
_entity_poly.pdbx_seq_one_letter_code
_entity_poly.pdbx_strand_id
1 'polypeptide(L)'
;MTYILIDSANMFFRARHVVRGDDMDVKIGMAFHIMFASINKSFKDFNGSHVVFCFEGRSWRKDFYTPYKANRKAARDALTEKEAEEDRAFWEAFDQFKTFVSEKTNCTVLQHGQCEADDFIARWIQNHPNDKHVIVSSDSDFYQLLNDNVSQYNGIAKHHITVDGIFDDNGKPVKDKKTGEAKQIGTPEWLLFEKCMRGDTSDNIFSAYPGMRKKGTKNKIGIQE
;
A
#
# COMPACT_ATOMS: atom_id res chain seq x y z
N MET A 1 11.92 -6.83 18.51
CA MET A 1 11.43 -5.43 18.40
C MET A 1 10.11 -5.43 17.63
N THR A 2 9.40 -4.29 17.57
CA THR A 2 8.22 -4.13 16.69
C THR A 2 8.47 -2.99 15.73
N TYR A 3 8.63 -3.28 14.45
CA TYR A 3 8.83 -2.29 13.41
C TYR A 3 7.48 -1.88 12.80
N ILE A 4 7.28 -0.57 12.65
CA ILE A 4 6.14 0.00 11.92
C ILE A 4 6.66 0.41 10.55
N LEU A 5 6.30 -0.36 9.52
CA LEU A 5 6.79 -0.18 8.15
C LEU A 5 5.76 0.63 7.36
N ILE A 6 6.16 1.79 6.90
CA ILE A 6 5.26 2.75 6.25
C ILE A 6 5.43 2.70 4.74
N ASP A 7 4.38 2.30 4.05
CA ASP A 7 4.21 2.52 2.62
C ASP A 7 3.84 3.99 2.39
N SER A 8 4.88 4.82 2.26
CA SER A 8 4.74 6.28 2.39
C SER A 8 3.86 6.89 1.29
N ALA A 9 4.05 6.48 0.05
CA ALA A 9 3.28 7.00 -1.08
C ALA A 9 1.81 6.55 -1.00
N ASN A 10 1.55 5.27 -0.70
CA ASN A 10 0.19 4.75 -0.56
C ASN A 10 -0.58 5.52 0.52
N MET A 11 0.03 5.72 1.69
CA MET A 11 -0.60 6.46 2.79
C MET A 11 -0.89 7.91 2.42
N PHE A 12 0.07 8.62 1.85
CA PHE A 12 -0.07 10.03 1.50
C PHE A 12 -1.12 10.24 0.41
N PHE A 13 -1.05 9.48 -0.68
CA PHE A 13 -2.01 9.59 -1.78
C PHE A 13 -3.43 9.18 -1.37
N ARG A 14 -3.56 8.20 -0.51
CA ARG A 14 -4.87 7.82 0.04
C ARG A 14 -5.45 8.91 0.93
N ALA A 15 -4.63 9.55 1.76
CA ALA A 15 -5.06 10.68 2.58
C ALA A 15 -5.53 11.85 1.70
N ARG A 16 -4.82 12.16 0.61
CA ARG A 16 -5.22 13.18 -0.39
C ARG A 16 -6.65 12.98 -0.90
N HIS A 17 -7.05 11.75 -1.19
CA HIS A 17 -8.39 11.46 -1.72
C HIS A 17 -9.53 11.61 -0.72
N VAL A 18 -9.24 11.63 0.57
CA VAL A 18 -10.24 11.81 1.64
C VAL A 18 -10.48 13.29 1.93
N VAL A 19 -9.48 14.14 1.70
CA VAL A 19 -9.55 15.56 1.99
C VAL A 19 -10.35 16.30 0.91
N ARG A 20 -11.30 17.12 1.34
CA ARG A 20 -12.13 17.98 0.48
C ARG A 20 -11.83 19.45 0.76
N GLY A 21 -12.03 20.29 -0.22
CA GLY A 21 -11.83 21.74 -0.15
C GLY A 21 -11.13 22.27 -1.41
N ASP A 22 -11.05 23.56 -1.55
CA ASP A 22 -10.43 24.23 -2.73
C ASP A 22 -9.04 24.79 -2.41
N ASP A 23 -8.74 25.01 -1.13
CA ASP A 23 -7.45 25.51 -0.68
C ASP A 23 -6.42 24.37 -0.65
N MET A 24 -5.32 24.54 -1.42
CA MET A 24 -4.31 23.51 -1.60
C MET A 24 -3.46 23.29 -0.34
N ASP A 25 -3.11 24.34 0.38
CA ASP A 25 -2.29 24.24 1.60
C ASP A 25 -3.07 23.53 2.70
N VAL A 26 -4.38 23.81 2.79
CA VAL A 26 -5.27 23.09 3.70
C VAL A 26 -5.38 21.62 3.32
N LYS A 27 -5.52 21.30 2.02
CA LYS A 27 -5.56 19.90 1.54
C LYS A 27 -4.28 19.14 1.91
N ILE A 28 -3.13 19.72 1.63
CA ILE A 28 -1.82 19.12 1.92
C ILE A 28 -1.65 18.94 3.42
N GLY A 29 -1.93 19.97 4.21
CA GLY A 29 -1.83 19.92 5.66
C GLY A 29 -2.73 18.84 6.27
N MET A 30 -3.96 18.70 5.80
CA MET A 30 -4.88 17.65 6.23
C MET A 30 -4.43 16.26 5.80
N ALA A 31 -3.86 16.10 4.60
CA ALA A 31 -3.32 14.81 4.16
C ALA A 31 -2.17 14.35 5.06
N PHE A 32 -1.25 15.24 5.41
CA PHE A 32 -0.21 14.95 6.39
C PHE A 32 -0.76 14.65 7.77
N HIS A 33 -1.74 15.43 8.24
CA HIS A 33 -2.38 15.17 9.54
C HIS A 33 -2.97 13.75 9.61
N ILE A 34 -3.70 13.35 8.58
CA ILE A 34 -4.29 12.00 8.49
C ILE A 34 -3.19 10.92 8.49
N MET A 35 -2.13 11.14 7.71
CA MET A 35 -1.00 10.22 7.64
C MET A 35 -0.31 10.08 9.01
N PHE A 36 0.06 11.19 9.64
CA PHE A 36 0.72 11.16 10.95
C PHE A 36 -0.17 10.59 12.05
N ALA A 37 -1.47 10.90 12.04
CA ALA A 37 -2.43 10.34 12.97
C ALA A 37 -2.50 8.80 12.85
N SER A 38 -2.50 8.29 11.61
CA SER A 38 -2.50 6.84 11.35
C SER A 38 -1.19 6.18 11.80
N ILE A 39 -0.04 6.80 11.54
CA ILE A 39 1.26 6.30 11.97
C ILE A 39 1.35 6.27 13.49
N ASN A 40 0.99 7.37 14.16
CA ASN A 40 1.01 7.46 15.62
C ASN A 40 0.05 6.45 16.26
N LYS A 41 -1.14 6.26 15.69
CA LYS A 41 -2.08 5.23 16.14
C LYS A 41 -1.45 3.85 16.01
N SER A 42 -0.91 3.50 14.84
CA SER A 42 -0.27 2.21 14.62
C SER A 42 0.91 1.99 15.58
N PHE A 43 1.74 3.00 15.80
CA PHE A 43 2.86 2.92 16.74
C PHE A 43 2.40 2.61 18.16
N LYS A 44 1.33 3.24 18.63
CA LYS A 44 0.77 3.02 19.97
C LYS A 44 0.05 1.69 20.09
N ASP A 45 -0.85 1.38 19.17
CA ASP A 45 -1.72 0.20 19.24
C ASP A 45 -0.94 -1.11 19.12
N PHE A 46 0.14 -1.10 18.35
CA PHE A 46 0.99 -2.28 18.14
C PHE A 46 2.28 -2.28 18.96
N ASN A 47 2.43 -1.38 19.94
CA ASN A 47 3.64 -1.24 20.74
C ASN A 47 4.91 -1.12 19.89
N GLY A 48 4.88 -0.22 18.91
CA GLY A 48 5.98 0.04 17.98
C GLY A 48 7.27 0.42 18.72
N SER A 49 8.38 -0.13 18.28
CA SER A 49 9.71 0.21 18.78
C SER A 49 10.44 1.19 17.86
N HIS A 50 10.17 1.11 16.55
CA HIS A 50 10.82 1.93 15.55
C HIS A 50 9.94 2.08 14.29
N VAL A 51 10.04 3.22 13.62
CA VAL A 51 9.31 3.52 12.39
C VAL A 51 10.28 3.52 11.21
N VAL A 52 9.89 2.84 10.13
CA VAL A 52 10.65 2.77 8.88
C VAL A 52 9.78 3.31 7.75
N PHE A 53 10.18 4.42 7.16
CA PHE A 53 9.52 5.00 5.99
C PHE A 53 10.13 4.44 4.72
N CYS A 54 9.31 3.81 3.89
CA CYS A 54 9.70 3.29 2.58
C CYS A 54 9.14 4.21 1.49
N PHE A 55 10.04 4.77 0.66
CA PHE A 55 9.70 5.71 -0.40
C PHE A 55 9.88 5.08 -1.77
N GLU A 56 8.99 5.46 -2.68
CA GLU A 56 8.99 5.02 -4.07
C GLU A 56 10.19 5.57 -4.85
N GLY A 57 10.77 4.71 -5.69
CA GLY A 57 11.62 5.10 -6.79
C GLY A 57 11.02 4.67 -8.14
N ARG A 58 11.81 4.76 -9.21
CA ARG A 58 11.43 4.14 -10.49
C ARG A 58 11.57 2.64 -10.36
N SER A 59 10.50 1.90 -10.57
CA SER A 59 10.54 0.44 -10.48
C SER A 59 11.49 -0.17 -11.52
N TRP A 60 12.44 -1.03 -11.07
CA TRP A 60 13.28 -1.85 -11.92
C TRP A 60 12.46 -2.80 -12.82
N ARG A 61 11.24 -3.15 -12.39
CA ARG A 61 10.32 -4.03 -13.14
C ARG A 61 9.98 -3.49 -14.52
N LYS A 62 10.04 -2.16 -14.72
CA LYS A 62 9.82 -1.50 -16.02
C LYS A 62 10.91 -1.82 -17.04
N ASP A 63 12.08 -2.22 -16.61
CA ASP A 63 13.18 -2.58 -17.49
C ASP A 63 13.00 -3.99 -18.07
N PHE A 64 12.28 -4.86 -17.36
CA PHE A 64 11.96 -6.23 -17.78
C PHE A 64 10.57 -6.35 -18.42
N TYR A 65 9.60 -5.57 -17.95
CA TYR A 65 8.22 -5.63 -18.41
C TYR A 65 7.68 -4.22 -18.65
N THR A 66 7.85 -3.73 -19.85
CA THR A 66 7.49 -2.34 -20.23
C THR A 66 6.03 -1.97 -19.98
N PRO A 67 5.02 -2.89 -20.03
CA PRO A 67 3.64 -2.58 -19.68
C PRO A 67 3.41 -2.27 -18.19
N TYR A 68 4.37 -2.63 -17.31
CA TYR A 68 4.21 -2.45 -15.87
C TYR A 68 3.91 -1.00 -15.50
N LYS A 69 2.77 -0.77 -14.87
CA LYS A 69 2.25 0.55 -14.44
C LYS A 69 2.18 1.60 -15.57
N ALA A 70 2.18 1.18 -16.85
CA ALA A 70 2.10 2.11 -18.00
C ALA A 70 0.76 2.86 -18.04
N ASN A 71 -0.33 2.25 -17.56
CA ASN A 71 -1.63 2.88 -17.39
C ASN A 71 -1.59 4.12 -16.49
N ARG A 72 -0.69 4.16 -15.50
CA ARG A 72 -0.52 5.32 -14.61
C ARG A 72 0.05 6.53 -15.33
N LYS A 73 0.93 6.32 -16.33
CA LYS A 73 1.42 7.40 -17.18
C LYS A 73 0.29 7.97 -18.04
N ALA A 74 -0.46 7.10 -18.71
CA ALA A 74 -1.60 7.54 -19.53
C ALA A 74 -2.64 8.31 -18.70
N ALA A 75 -2.91 7.88 -17.46
CA ALA A 75 -3.81 8.61 -16.56
C ALA A 75 -3.28 10.00 -16.19
N ARG A 76 -1.96 10.15 -15.96
CA ARG A 76 -1.35 11.47 -15.69
C ARG A 76 -1.36 12.37 -16.91
N ASP A 77 -1.08 11.82 -18.08
CA ASP A 77 -1.08 12.56 -19.34
C ASP A 77 -2.49 13.06 -19.73
N ALA A 78 -3.55 12.46 -19.14
CA ALA A 78 -4.94 12.84 -19.34
C ALA A 78 -5.49 13.84 -18.29
N LEU A 79 -4.67 14.28 -17.31
CA LEU A 79 -5.08 15.26 -16.32
C LEU A 79 -5.34 16.62 -16.98
N THR A 80 -6.35 17.33 -16.50
CA THR A 80 -6.54 18.75 -16.81
C THR A 80 -5.39 19.58 -16.23
N GLU A 81 -5.20 20.79 -16.74
CA GLU A 81 -4.13 21.68 -16.26
C GLU A 81 -4.22 21.92 -14.75
N LYS A 82 -5.42 22.15 -14.22
CA LYS A 82 -5.68 22.32 -12.79
C LYS A 82 -5.32 21.05 -12.00
N GLU A 83 -5.73 19.87 -12.46
CA GLU A 83 -5.41 18.60 -11.79
C GLU A 83 -3.91 18.31 -11.82
N ALA A 84 -3.22 18.65 -12.92
CA ALA A 84 -1.78 18.50 -13.04
C ALA A 84 -1.02 19.45 -12.09
N GLU A 85 -1.51 20.68 -11.89
CA GLU A 85 -0.96 21.63 -10.93
C GLU A 85 -1.16 21.13 -9.49
N GLU A 86 -2.36 20.67 -9.15
CA GLU A 86 -2.63 20.03 -7.86
C GLU A 86 -1.72 18.82 -7.62
N ASP A 87 -1.54 17.98 -8.63
CA ASP A 87 -0.67 16.80 -8.52
C ASP A 87 0.79 17.20 -8.26
N ARG A 88 1.32 18.22 -8.95
CA ARG A 88 2.66 18.74 -8.69
C ARG A 88 2.82 19.24 -7.27
N ALA A 89 1.88 20.05 -6.77
CA ALA A 89 1.94 20.59 -5.41
C ALA A 89 1.96 19.48 -4.34
N PHE A 90 1.18 18.44 -4.54
CA PHE A 90 1.21 17.26 -3.65
C PHE A 90 2.54 16.52 -3.68
N TRP A 91 3.16 16.34 -4.87
CA TRP A 91 4.47 15.70 -4.98
C TRP A 91 5.58 16.54 -4.36
N GLU A 92 5.57 17.85 -4.57
CA GLU A 92 6.53 18.78 -3.94
C GLU A 92 6.43 18.72 -2.41
N ALA A 93 5.22 18.74 -1.87
CA ALA A 93 5.00 18.59 -0.43
C ALA A 93 5.47 17.23 0.09
N PHE A 94 5.27 16.16 -0.68
CA PHE A 94 5.75 14.83 -0.33
C PHE A 94 7.28 14.72 -0.33
N ASP A 95 7.97 15.39 -1.26
CA ASP A 95 9.43 15.45 -1.27
C ASP A 95 9.97 16.26 -0.09
N GLN A 96 9.32 17.36 0.29
CA GLN A 96 9.66 18.11 1.50
C GLN A 96 9.46 17.26 2.77
N PHE A 97 8.36 16.50 2.83
CA PHE A 97 8.11 15.57 3.91
C PHE A 97 9.21 14.51 4.03
N LYS A 98 9.62 13.92 2.91
CA LYS A 98 10.71 12.94 2.87
C LYS A 98 12.00 13.52 3.45
N THR A 99 12.36 14.74 3.03
CA THR A 99 13.52 15.46 3.54
C THR A 99 13.40 15.71 5.04
N PHE A 100 12.24 16.17 5.50
CA PHE A 100 11.98 16.38 6.92
C PHE A 100 12.16 15.10 7.75
N VAL A 101 11.57 13.99 7.32
CA VAL A 101 11.68 12.71 8.05
C VAL A 101 13.13 12.26 8.10
N SER A 102 13.87 12.37 6.99
CA SER A 102 15.27 11.96 6.90
C SER A 102 16.21 12.78 7.79
N GLU A 103 15.97 14.10 7.89
CA GLU A 103 16.91 15.00 8.56
C GLU A 103 16.52 15.36 10.00
N LYS A 104 15.23 15.31 10.33
CA LYS A 104 14.67 15.87 11.57
C LYS A 104 14.07 14.81 12.51
N THR A 105 14.13 13.54 12.14
CA THR A 105 13.59 12.46 12.98
C THR A 105 14.62 11.35 13.20
N ASN A 106 14.35 10.48 14.15
CA ASN A 106 15.12 9.26 14.39
C ASN A 106 14.54 8.03 13.65
N CYS A 107 13.61 8.25 12.72
CA CYS A 107 13.06 7.19 11.89
C CYS A 107 14.06 6.73 10.84
N THR A 108 13.96 5.48 10.42
CA THR A 108 14.70 5.01 9.25
C THR A 108 13.98 5.44 7.98
N VAL A 109 14.73 5.92 7.00
CA VAL A 109 14.23 6.27 5.66
C VAL A 109 14.91 5.38 4.64
N LEU A 110 14.11 4.63 3.87
CA LEU A 110 14.58 3.77 2.79
C LEU A 110 14.09 4.30 1.45
N GLN A 111 15.03 4.57 0.56
CA GLN A 111 14.76 5.00 -0.80
C GLN A 111 15.92 4.59 -1.72
N HIS A 112 15.57 4.16 -2.92
CA HIS A 112 16.52 3.94 -4.01
C HIS A 112 15.86 4.24 -5.35
N GLY A 113 16.61 4.79 -6.30
CA GLY A 113 16.06 5.25 -7.58
C GLY A 113 15.38 4.18 -8.42
N GLN A 114 15.68 2.90 -8.22
CA GLN A 114 15.11 1.78 -8.99
C GLN A 114 14.23 0.83 -8.18
N CYS A 115 14.04 1.06 -6.86
CA CYS A 115 13.23 0.21 -6.01
C CYS A 115 11.91 0.89 -5.68
N GLU A 116 10.86 0.10 -5.50
CA GLU A 116 9.57 0.54 -4.97
C GLU A 116 9.54 0.40 -3.44
N ALA A 117 8.59 1.04 -2.78
CA ALA A 117 8.41 0.93 -1.33
C ALA A 117 8.22 -0.53 -0.89
N ASP A 118 7.52 -1.31 -1.71
CA ASP A 118 7.25 -2.74 -1.49
C ASP A 118 8.52 -3.56 -1.40
N ASP A 119 9.53 -3.25 -2.24
CA ASP A 119 10.83 -3.94 -2.24
C ASP A 119 11.55 -3.73 -0.90
N PHE A 120 11.49 -2.51 -0.35
CA PHE A 120 12.09 -2.19 0.94
C PHE A 120 11.36 -2.85 2.10
N ILE A 121 10.03 -2.82 2.09
CA ILE A 121 9.21 -3.46 3.12
C ILE A 121 9.50 -4.95 3.17
N ALA A 122 9.44 -5.62 2.02
CA ALA A 122 9.74 -7.04 1.93
C ALA A 122 11.17 -7.37 2.39
N ARG A 123 12.14 -6.57 1.95
CA ARG A 123 13.54 -6.79 2.31
C ARG A 123 13.85 -6.50 3.77
N TRP A 124 13.19 -5.50 4.36
CA TRP A 124 13.29 -5.22 5.80
C TRP A 124 12.83 -6.42 6.63
N ILE A 125 11.66 -6.97 6.31
CA ILE A 125 11.11 -8.15 6.98
C ILE A 125 12.06 -9.34 6.86
N GLN A 126 12.60 -9.61 5.66
CA GLN A 126 13.55 -10.69 5.43
C GLN A 126 14.84 -10.55 6.25
N ASN A 127 15.30 -9.32 6.47
CA ASN A 127 16.52 -9.05 7.23
C ASN A 127 16.31 -9.06 8.76
N HIS A 128 15.04 -9.02 9.22
CA HIS A 128 14.67 -8.99 10.64
C HIS A 128 13.65 -10.10 10.96
N PRO A 129 13.92 -11.38 10.63
CA PRO A 129 12.91 -12.45 10.66
C PRO A 129 12.37 -12.78 12.04
N ASN A 130 13.10 -12.42 13.10
CA ASN A 130 12.72 -12.70 14.49
C ASN A 130 11.98 -11.54 15.16
N ASP A 131 11.79 -10.43 14.46
CA ASP A 131 11.10 -9.26 14.95
C ASP A 131 9.64 -9.20 14.47
N LYS A 132 8.83 -8.43 15.17
CA LYS A 132 7.46 -8.16 14.74
C LYS A 132 7.41 -7.00 13.77
N HIS A 133 6.53 -7.09 12.79
CA HIS A 133 6.35 -6.08 11.77
C HIS A 133 4.87 -5.75 11.58
N VAL A 134 4.57 -4.47 11.52
CA VAL A 134 3.24 -3.97 11.14
C VAL A 134 3.41 -3.10 9.90
N ILE A 135 2.91 -3.58 8.77
CA ILE A 135 2.91 -2.84 7.51
C ILE A 135 1.72 -1.88 7.53
N VAL A 136 1.99 -0.59 7.42
CA VAL A 136 0.93 0.42 7.35
C VAL A 136 0.71 0.80 5.89
N SER A 137 -0.27 0.15 5.28
CA SER A 137 -0.66 0.31 3.88
C SER A 137 -2.09 -0.18 3.67
N SER A 138 -2.73 0.29 2.61
CA SER A 138 -4.02 -0.25 2.14
C SER A 138 -3.86 -1.25 0.99
N ASP A 139 -2.63 -1.52 0.56
CA ASP A 139 -2.36 -2.43 -0.56
C ASP A 139 -2.49 -3.89 -0.14
N SER A 140 -3.26 -4.65 -0.89
CA SER A 140 -3.46 -6.08 -0.64
C SER A 140 -2.29 -6.94 -1.10
N ASP A 141 -1.34 -6.38 -1.85
CA ASP A 141 -0.17 -7.12 -2.31
C ASP A 141 0.73 -7.54 -1.15
N PHE A 142 0.69 -6.80 -0.04
CA PHE A 142 1.39 -7.15 1.18
C PHE A 142 0.83 -8.39 1.90
N TYR A 143 -0.37 -8.87 1.56
CA TYR A 143 -0.91 -10.09 2.17
C TYR A 143 -0.02 -11.30 1.94
N GLN A 144 0.77 -11.31 0.86
CA GLN A 144 1.77 -12.34 0.61
C GLN A 144 2.94 -12.35 1.61
N LEU A 145 3.13 -11.30 2.40
CA LEU A 145 4.19 -11.19 3.40
C LEU A 145 3.72 -11.57 4.80
N LEU A 146 2.42 -11.77 5.01
CA LEU A 146 1.85 -12.02 6.32
C LEU A 146 2.29 -13.39 6.87
N ASN A 147 2.62 -13.39 8.16
CA ASN A 147 2.94 -14.57 8.93
C ASN A 147 2.75 -14.26 10.44
N ASP A 148 3.13 -15.14 11.33
CA ASP A 148 2.96 -14.97 12.78
C ASP A 148 3.65 -13.70 13.34
N ASN A 149 4.68 -13.20 12.66
CA ASN A 149 5.42 -12.01 13.04
C ASN A 149 5.09 -10.78 12.17
N VAL A 150 4.33 -10.93 11.10
CA VAL A 150 4.03 -9.85 10.15
C VAL A 150 2.53 -9.68 10.01
N SER A 151 2.05 -8.48 10.30
CA SER A 151 0.67 -8.07 10.09
C SER A 151 0.59 -6.79 9.27
N GLN A 152 -0.60 -6.45 8.81
CA GLN A 152 -0.85 -5.19 8.09
C GLN A 152 -1.94 -4.40 8.78
N TYR A 153 -1.77 -3.09 8.87
CA TYR A 153 -2.82 -2.17 9.30
C TYR A 153 -3.24 -1.25 8.14
N ASN A 154 -4.52 -1.32 7.79
CA ASN A 154 -5.14 -0.41 6.85
C ASN A 154 -5.84 0.72 7.62
N GLY A 155 -5.18 1.86 7.76
CA GLY A 155 -5.68 2.99 8.56
C GLY A 155 -6.95 3.65 8.01
N ILE A 156 -7.26 3.47 6.72
CA ILE A 156 -8.48 4.02 6.09
C ILE A 156 -9.69 3.16 6.43
N ALA A 157 -9.56 1.85 6.24
CA ALA A 157 -10.61 0.91 6.56
C ALA A 157 -10.67 0.62 8.07
N LYS A 158 -9.65 1.01 8.83
CA LYS A 158 -9.45 0.67 10.24
C LYS A 158 -9.48 -0.84 10.45
N HIS A 159 -8.71 -1.53 9.62
CA HIS A 159 -8.61 -2.98 9.65
C HIS A 159 -7.19 -3.43 10.01
N HIS A 160 -7.09 -4.35 10.94
CA HIS A 160 -5.89 -5.12 11.22
C HIS A 160 -5.99 -6.46 10.48
N ILE A 161 -5.02 -6.76 9.64
CA ILE A 161 -5.01 -7.93 8.76
C ILE A 161 -3.85 -8.83 9.21
N THR A 162 -4.16 -10.07 9.50
CA THR A 162 -3.22 -11.12 9.93
C THR A 162 -3.45 -12.38 9.13
N VAL A 163 -2.66 -13.42 9.34
CA VAL A 163 -2.89 -14.75 8.74
C VAL A 163 -4.24 -15.36 9.14
N ASP A 164 -4.79 -14.96 10.29
CA ASP A 164 -6.07 -15.47 10.80
C ASP A 164 -7.28 -14.76 10.18
N GLY A 165 -7.07 -13.66 9.44
CA GLY A 165 -8.13 -12.91 8.78
C GLY A 165 -8.05 -11.40 8.96
N ILE A 166 -9.21 -10.75 8.80
CA ILE A 166 -9.35 -9.29 8.85
C ILE A 166 -10.18 -8.90 10.07
N PHE A 167 -9.65 -8.03 10.90
CA PHE A 167 -10.25 -7.57 12.14
C PHE A 167 -10.46 -6.04 12.13
N ASP A 168 -11.49 -5.56 12.80
CA ASP A 168 -11.69 -4.13 13.05
C ASP A 168 -10.80 -3.61 14.20
N ASP A 169 -10.84 -2.30 14.48
CA ASP A 169 -10.09 -1.67 15.59
C ASP A 169 -10.45 -2.21 16.99
N ASN A 170 -11.57 -2.93 17.13
CA ASN A 170 -12.00 -3.56 18.38
C ASN A 170 -11.63 -5.05 18.44
N GLY A 171 -10.87 -5.55 17.46
CA GLY A 171 -10.48 -6.95 17.36
C GLY A 171 -11.61 -7.89 16.93
N LYS A 172 -12.73 -7.36 16.40
CA LYS A 172 -13.83 -8.20 15.90
C LYS A 172 -13.58 -8.56 14.43
N PRO A 173 -13.86 -9.81 14.03
CA PRO A 173 -13.74 -10.22 12.64
C PRO A 173 -14.63 -9.37 11.72
N VAL A 174 -14.05 -8.83 10.67
CA VAL A 174 -14.78 -8.14 9.62
C VAL A 174 -15.53 -9.14 8.77
N LYS A 175 -16.84 -8.96 8.61
CA LYS A 175 -17.69 -9.86 7.86
C LYS A 175 -17.84 -9.45 6.40
N ASP A 176 -17.92 -10.43 5.53
CA ASP A 176 -18.33 -10.20 4.15
C ASP A 176 -19.83 -9.82 4.13
N LYS A 177 -20.16 -8.76 3.37
CA LYS A 177 -21.52 -8.21 3.32
C LYS A 177 -22.52 -9.15 2.62
N LYS A 178 -22.04 -10.08 1.79
CA LYS A 178 -22.91 -10.99 1.02
C LYS A 178 -23.13 -12.31 1.74
N THR A 179 -22.07 -12.88 2.32
CA THR A 179 -22.14 -14.19 2.98
C THR A 179 -22.39 -14.08 4.48
N GLY A 180 -22.09 -12.94 5.11
CA GLY A 180 -22.15 -12.76 6.56
C GLY A 180 -21.00 -13.46 7.32
N GLU A 181 -20.13 -14.18 6.63
CA GLU A 181 -19.00 -14.90 7.21
C GLU A 181 -17.81 -13.95 7.47
N ALA A 182 -16.93 -14.34 8.37
CA ALA A 182 -15.68 -13.62 8.60
C ALA A 182 -14.82 -13.63 7.33
N LYS A 183 -14.32 -12.45 6.94
CA LYS A 183 -13.41 -12.34 5.78
C LYS A 183 -12.11 -13.05 6.07
N GLN A 184 -11.82 -14.03 5.25
CA GLN A 184 -10.53 -14.71 5.21
C GLN A 184 -9.64 -14.11 4.12
N ILE A 185 -8.35 -14.24 4.30
CA ILE A 185 -7.36 -14.03 3.27
C ILE A 185 -6.84 -15.38 2.81
N GLY A 186 -6.53 -15.53 1.54
CA GLY A 186 -5.87 -16.74 1.03
C GLY A 186 -4.45 -16.86 1.60
N THR A 187 -3.88 -18.06 1.55
CA THR A 187 -2.47 -18.23 1.91
C THR A 187 -1.57 -17.37 1.00
N PRO A 188 -0.38 -16.93 1.45
CA PRO A 188 0.55 -16.15 0.62
C PRO A 188 0.83 -16.80 -0.73
N GLU A 189 1.03 -18.12 -0.75
CA GLU A 189 1.29 -18.88 -1.97
C GLU A 189 0.09 -18.87 -2.92
N TRP A 190 -1.12 -19.04 -2.39
CA TRP A 190 -2.34 -18.97 -3.19
C TRP A 190 -2.57 -17.58 -3.78
N LEU A 191 -2.35 -16.54 -2.99
CA LEU A 191 -2.48 -15.16 -3.46
C LEU A 191 -1.50 -14.84 -4.59
N LEU A 192 -0.26 -15.28 -4.47
CA LEU A 192 0.75 -15.13 -5.51
C LEU A 192 0.36 -15.91 -6.77
N PHE A 193 -0.04 -17.16 -6.63
CA PHE A 193 -0.52 -17.99 -7.74
C PHE A 193 -1.71 -17.34 -8.45
N GLU A 194 -2.71 -16.90 -7.69
CA GLU A 194 -3.90 -16.24 -8.26
C GLU A 194 -3.51 -14.99 -9.07
N LYS A 195 -2.59 -14.14 -8.54
CA LYS A 195 -2.11 -12.96 -9.25
C LYS A 195 -1.33 -13.31 -10.52
N CYS A 196 -0.46 -14.32 -10.49
CA CYS A 196 0.23 -14.79 -11.67
C CYS A 196 -0.74 -15.27 -12.76
N MET A 197 -1.76 -16.04 -12.37
CA MET A 197 -2.75 -16.57 -13.31
C MET A 197 -3.69 -15.52 -13.86
N ARG A 198 -4.17 -14.60 -13.02
CA ARG A 198 -5.17 -13.57 -13.40
C ARG A 198 -4.57 -12.28 -13.92
N GLY A 199 -3.30 -12.03 -13.62
CA GLY A 199 -2.66 -10.74 -13.78
C GLY A 199 -3.19 -9.70 -12.78
N ASP A 200 -2.69 -8.47 -12.89
CA ASP A 200 -3.11 -7.34 -12.09
C ASP A 200 -3.39 -6.12 -12.96
N THR A 201 -4.65 -5.69 -13.00
CA THR A 201 -5.05 -4.52 -13.80
C THR A 201 -4.60 -3.20 -13.21
N SER A 202 -4.40 -3.12 -11.89
CA SER A 202 -3.93 -1.90 -11.23
C SER A 202 -2.49 -1.58 -11.64
N ASP A 203 -1.68 -2.62 -11.80
CA ASP A 203 -0.29 -2.55 -12.21
C ASP A 203 -0.05 -2.87 -13.70
N ASN A 204 -1.15 -3.04 -14.45
CA ASN A 204 -1.10 -3.37 -15.87
C ASN A 204 -0.32 -4.65 -16.17
N ILE A 205 -0.45 -5.65 -15.30
CA ILE A 205 0.13 -6.98 -15.47
C ILE A 205 -0.91 -7.87 -16.14
N PHE A 206 -0.53 -8.46 -17.26
CA PHE A 206 -1.40 -9.36 -18.00
C PHE A 206 -1.48 -10.73 -17.33
N SER A 207 -2.62 -11.38 -17.50
CA SER A 207 -2.84 -12.74 -17.05
C SER A 207 -1.87 -13.69 -17.77
N ALA A 208 -1.24 -14.58 -17.02
CA ALA A 208 -0.39 -15.63 -17.60
C ALA A 208 -1.21 -16.65 -18.41
N TYR A 209 -2.51 -16.79 -18.10
CA TYR A 209 -3.42 -17.67 -18.82
C TYR A 209 -4.41 -16.86 -19.65
N PRO A 210 -4.39 -16.97 -20.98
CA PRO A 210 -5.32 -16.26 -21.86
C PRO A 210 -6.79 -16.66 -21.56
N GLY A 211 -7.68 -15.69 -21.46
CA GLY A 211 -9.11 -15.96 -21.27
C GLY A 211 -9.58 -16.02 -19.80
N MET A 212 -8.72 -15.75 -18.82
CA MET A 212 -9.11 -15.64 -17.40
C MET A 212 -10.10 -14.51 -17.11
N ARG A 213 -10.35 -13.64 -18.07
CA ARG A 213 -11.40 -12.63 -18.01
C ARG A 213 -12.34 -12.78 -19.20
N LYS A 214 -13.63 -12.79 -18.95
CA LYS A 214 -14.63 -12.68 -20.00
C LYS A 214 -14.42 -11.37 -20.75
N LYS A 215 -14.25 -11.43 -22.07
CA LYS A 215 -14.11 -10.24 -22.93
C LYS A 215 -15.29 -9.28 -22.69
N GLY A 216 -15.00 -8.02 -22.40
CA GLY A 216 -16.02 -6.99 -22.17
C GLY A 216 -16.71 -7.01 -20.81
N THR A 217 -16.30 -7.85 -19.85
CA THR A 217 -16.84 -7.88 -18.49
C THR A 217 -15.75 -7.66 -17.45
N LYS A 218 -16.14 -7.07 -16.30
CA LYS A 218 -15.28 -7.00 -15.11
C LYS A 218 -15.26 -8.32 -14.32
N ASN A 219 -16.06 -9.29 -14.72
CA ASN A 219 -16.22 -10.55 -14.01
C ASN A 219 -15.00 -11.45 -14.26
N LYS A 220 -14.31 -11.79 -13.20
CA LYS A 220 -13.23 -12.78 -13.22
C LYS A 220 -13.84 -14.18 -13.39
N ILE A 221 -13.22 -15.01 -14.23
CA ILE A 221 -13.53 -16.45 -14.24
C ILE A 221 -12.96 -17.03 -12.95
N GLY A 222 -13.75 -17.87 -12.24
CA GLY A 222 -13.28 -18.54 -11.03
C GLY A 222 -12.07 -19.44 -11.34
N ILE A 223 -11.06 -19.38 -10.50
CA ILE A 223 -10.03 -20.41 -10.42
C ILE A 223 -10.47 -21.30 -9.26
N GLN A 224 -10.58 -22.59 -9.50
CA GLN A 224 -10.82 -23.56 -8.42
C GLN A 224 -9.48 -23.92 -7.79
N GLU A 225 -9.49 -24.00 -6.47
CA GLU A 225 -8.35 -24.53 -5.69
C GLU A 225 -8.12 -26.01 -5.99
#